data_2f53fb3959e12295b2799e8292e0c3bd
#
_entry.id   2f53fb3959e12295b2799e8292e0c3bd
#
_cell.length_a   1.000
_cell.length_b   1.000
_cell.length_c   1.000
_cell.angle_alpha   90.00
_cell.angle_beta   90.00
_cell.angle_gamma   90.00
#
_symmetry.space_group_name_H-M   'P 1'
#
loop_
_entity.id
_entity.type
_entity.pdbx_description
1 polymer ?
#
loop_
_entity_poly.entity_id
_entity_poly.type
_entity_poly.pdbx_seq_one_letter_code
_entity_poly.pdbx_strand_id
1 'polypeptide(L)'
;MAAAPIRITGARITPVAFVDPPLLNTVGVHQPYALRAIIQLDTDGGLVGLGETYADTAHLIRLEAAADAIVGLDVFALNAIRAAIDEKIATLTVTGGDGVAGMITTASTTDRVFSPFEVACLDVQGKALGRPVSDLLGGKVRDAVPFSAYLFYKWAGHPGAEQDEWGEAIDPDGLVRQAQKMIGEYGFEAIKVKGGVFSPDEEIAGIKALRAAFPDLPLRLDPNAAWTVDTSIRVASELDGIVEYLEDPTPGLDGMAEVAREAKMPLATNMCVVAFDQLKPAVLKDSVQVVLSDHHYWGGLQRSRLLAGICDTFGLGLSMHSNSHLGISLAAMVHLAGATPNLTYACDTHWPWKTEDVVEPGVLKFVDGAVPVPTTPGLGVEIDEDALAALHQQYLDCGVRDRDDTGYMKSVDPTFENTCPRW
;
A
#
# COMPACT_ATOMS: atom_id res chain seq x y z
N MET A 1 37.07 13.28 13.14
CA MET A 1 36.25 12.98 14.35
C MET A 1 35.00 12.28 13.86
N ALA A 2 34.57 11.19 14.53
CA ALA A 2 33.27 10.62 14.21
C ALA A 2 32.17 11.67 14.52
N ALA A 3 31.16 11.76 13.68
CA ALA A 3 30.01 12.60 13.97
C ALA A 3 29.35 12.13 15.28
N ALA A 4 28.84 13.07 16.08
CA ALA A 4 28.10 12.70 17.27
C ALA A 4 26.81 11.92 16.86
N PRO A 5 26.38 10.92 17.64
CA PRO A 5 25.13 10.24 17.37
C PRO A 5 23.95 11.20 17.49
N ILE A 6 22.93 11.02 16.64
CA ILE A 6 21.66 11.73 16.74
C ILE A 6 20.68 10.78 17.45
N ARG A 7 20.31 11.12 18.68
CA ARG A 7 19.53 10.24 19.54
C ARG A 7 18.04 10.58 19.48
N ILE A 8 17.23 9.54 19.42
CA ILE A 8 15.79 9.63 19.55
C ILE A 8 15.46 10.09 20.99
N THR A 9 14.71 11.16 21.12
CA THR A 9 14.21 11.68 22.42
C THR A 9 12.77 11.28 22.69
N GLY A 10 12.02 10.95 21.66
CA GLY A 10 10.63 10.49 21.73
C GLY A 10 10.04 10.27 20.35
N ALA A 11 8.84 9.73 20.31
CA ALA A 11 8.03 9.68 19.12
C ALA A 11 6.57 9.98 19.47
N ARG A 12 5.99 10.94 18.78
CA ARG A 12 4.57 11.25 18.86
C ARG A 12 3.83 10.43 17.82
N ILE A 13 2.78 9.73 18.25
CA ILE A 13 1.93 8.94 17.38
C ILE A 13 0.56 9.56 17.37
N THR A 14 0.17 10.12 16.23
CA THR A 14 -1.11 10.81 16.06
C THR A 14 -2.00 10.02 15.11
N PRO A 15 -3.02 9.30 15.61
CA PRO A 15 -3.99 8.66 14.75
C PRO A 15 -4.87 9.71 14.06
N VAL A 16 -5.11 9.52 12.78
CA VAL A 16 -5.93 10.39 11.94
C VAL A 16 -6.96 9.58 11.16
N ALA A 17 -8.07 10.20 10.83
CA ALA A 17 -9.06 9.67 9.91
C ALA A 17 -9.24 10.66 8.75
N PHE A 18 -9.37 10.16 7.55
CA PHE A 18 -9.71 10.96 6.36
C PHE A 18 -10.81 10.27 5.56
N VAL A 19 -11.57 11.05 4.81
CA VAL A 19 -12.72 10.55 4.05
C VAL A 19 -12.24 9.52 3.02
N ASP A 20 -12.91 8.37 2.99
CA ASP A 20 -12.67 7.27 2.07
C ASP A 20 -13.96 6.95 1.32
N PRO A 21 -13.98 6.95 -0.02
CA PRO A 21 -15.19 6.65 -0.79
C PRO A 21 -15.62 5.17 -0.63
N PRO A 22 -16.89 4.84 -0.98
CA PRO A 22 -17.42 3.48 -0.82
C PRO A 22 -16.88 2.53 -1.90
N LEU A 23 -15.57 2.28 -1.85
CA LEU A 23 -14.86 1.38 -2.74
C LEU A 23 -15.19 -0.07 -2.38
N LEU A 24 -15.58 -0.88 -3.36
CA LEU A 24 -15.88 -2.28 -3.18
C LEU A 24 -14.63 -3.13 -3.33
N ASN A 25 -14.55 -4.19 -2.53
CA ASN A 25 -13.48 -5.18 -2.57
C ASN A 25 -14.03 -6.57 -2.20
N THR A 26 -13.16 -7.58 -2.22
CA THR A 26 -13.58 -8.97 -1.95
C THR A 26 -14.14 -9.19 -0.54
N VAL A 27 -13.78 -8.34 0.43
CA VAL A 27 -14.23 -8.47 1.83
C VAL A 27 -15.37 -7.52 2.19
N GLY A 28 -15.84 -6.71 1.25
CA GLY A 28 -16.97 -5.81 1.46
C GLY A 28 -16.84 -4.45 0.79
N VAL A 29 -17.08 -3.40 1.54
CA VAL A 29 -17.01 -2.00 1.10
C VAL A 29 -16.21 -1.17 2.11
N HIS A 30 -15.39 -0.26 1.62
CA HIS A 30 -14.66 0.67 2.48
C HIS A 30 -15.62 1.44 3.40
N GLN A 31 -15.23 1.57 4.66
CA GLN A 31 -15.91 2.43 5.61
C GLN A 31 -15.76 3.90 5.21
N PRO A 32 -16.60 4.82 5.71
CA PRO A 32 -16.55 6.25 5.36
C PRO A 32 -15.22 6.94 5.68
N TYR A 33 -14.39 6.32 6.50
CA TYR A 33 -13.09 6.87 6.90
C TYR A 33 -12.01 5.81 6.84
N ALA A 34 -10.89 6.16 6.20
CA ALA A 34 -9.64 5.42 6.31
C ALA A 34 -8.83 5.93 7.50
N LEU A 35 -8.14 5.04 8.20
CA LEU A 35 -7.39 5.34 9.42
C LEU A 35 -5.88 5.24 9.16
N ARG A 36 -5.14 6.30 9.55
CA ARG A 36 -3.67 6.30 9.50
C ARG A 36 -3.10 6.81 10.83
N ALA A 37 -1.88 6.36 11.16
CA ALA A 37 -1.09 6.87 12.27
C ALA A 37 0.10 7.64 11.72
N ILE A 38 0.24 8.89 12.12
CA ILE A 38 1.37 9.74 11.78
C ILE A 38 2.38 9.69 12.91
N ILE A 39 3.62 9.37 12.58
CA ILE A 39 4.75 9.31 13.50
C ILE A 39 5.63 10.55 13.28
N GLN A 40 5.82 11.32 14.35
CA GLN A 40 6.81 12.40 14.40
C GLN A 40 7.89 11.97 15.39
N LEU A 41 9.08 11.62 14.87
CA LEU A 41 10.22 11.12 15.64
C LEU A 41 11.12 12.31 16.04
N ASP A 42 11.12 12.65 17.33
CA ASP A 42 11.90 13.75 17.88
C ASP A 42 13.34 13.31 18.20
N THR A 43 14.32 14.21 17.98
CA THR A 43 15.74 13.95 18.25
C THR A 43 16.40 15.02 19.10
N ASP A 44 17.50 14.66 19.76
CA ASP A 44 18.34 15.58 20.55
C ASP A 44 19.02 16.67 19.69
N GLY A 45 19.11 16.46 18.37
CA GLY A 45 19.56 17.43 17.38
C GLY A 45 18.49 18.42 16.91
N GLY A 46 17.26 18.31 17.42
CA GLY A 46 16.12 19.16 17.02
C GLY A 46 15.54 18.83 15.64
N LEU A 47 16.02 17.79 14.98
CA LEU A 47 15.41 17.28 13.76
C LEU A 47 14.21 16.39 14.10
N VAL A 48 13.15 16.49 13.30
CA VAL A 48 11.97 15.65 13.39
C VAL A 48 11.87 14.79 12.15
N GLY A 49 11.72 13.47 12.34
CA GLY A 49 11.50 12.51 11.26
C GLY A 49 10.03 12.16 11.14
N LEU A 50 9.59 11.91 9.92
CA LEU A 50 8.19 11.60 9.61
C LEU A 50 8.03 10.14 9.18
N GLY A 51 6.98 9.51 9.70
CA GLY A 51 6.53 8.19 9.29
C GLY A 51 5.01 8.12 9.25
N GLU A 52 4.50 7.16 8.52
CA GLU A 52 3.05 6.92 8.40
C GLU A 52 2.78 5.42 8.33
N THR A 53 1.70 4.97 8.99
CA THR A 53 1.25 3.58 8.95
C THR A 53 -0.24 3.48 9.26
N TYR A 54 -0.74 2.26 9.47
CA TYR A 54 -2.13 1.97 9.84
C TYR A 54 -2.43 2.40 11.28
N ALA A 55 -3.71 2.70 11.59
CA ALA A 55 -4.15 3.17 12.91
C ALA A 55 -5.22 2.29 13.57
N ASP A 56 -5.25 0.99 13.23
CA ASP A 56 -6.10 0.05 13.96
C ASP A 56 -5.69 -0.01 15.44
N THR A 57 -6.65 -0.16 16.34
CA THR A 57 -6.45 -0.13 17.81
C THR A 57 -5.28 -0.99 18.27
N ALA A 58 -5.23 -2.24 17.83
CA ALA A 58 -4.16 -3.16 18.24
C ALA A 58 -2.80 -2.75 17.67
N HIS A 59 -2.76 -2.13 16.50
CA HIS A 59 -1.52 -1.63 15.90
C HIS A 59 -1.02 -0.39 16.62
N LEU A 60 -1.90 0.54 16.99
CA LEU A 60 -1.55 1.72 17.80
C LEU A 60 -0.89 1.33 19.12
N ILE A 61 -1.43 0.33 19.85
CA ILE A 61 -0.82 -0.16 21.09
C ILE A 61 0.62 -0.66 20.84
N ARG A 62 0.86 -1.35 19.73
CA ARG A 62 2.21 -1.82 19.37
C ARG A 62 3.12 -0.65 18.99
N LEU A 63 2.63 0.35 18.28
CA LEU A 63 3.39 1.55 17.92
C LEU A 63 3.81 2.35 19.14
N GLU A 64 2.91 2.57 20.11
CA GLU A 64 3.21 3.27 21.36
C GLU A 64 4.29 2.52 22.16
N ALA A 65 4.15 1.21 22.28
CA ALA A 65 5.14 0.38 22.96
C ALA A 65 6.51 0.41 22.25
N ALA A 66 6.53 0.43 20.92
CA ALA A 66 7.74 0.55 20.12
C ALA A 66 8.38 1.93 20.29
N ALA A 67 7.59 3.02 20.30
CA ALA A 67 8.06 4.38 20.53
C ALA A 67 8.84 4.51 21.84
N ASP A 68 8.33 3.92 22.93
CA ASP A 68 9.01 3.90 24.22
C ASP A 68 10.34 3.11 24.19
N ALA A 69 10.38 2.00 23.45
CA ALA A 69 11.52 1.11 23.41
C ALA A 69 12.74 1.68 22.66
N ILE A 70 12.53 2.64 21.77
CA ILE A 70 13.61 3.18 20.93
C ILE A 70 14.21 4.48 21.44
N VAL A 71 13.69 5.05 22.53
CA VAL A 71 14.23 6.27 23.15
C VAL A 71 15.70 6.09 23.57
N GLY A 72 16.54 7.06 23.23
CA GLY A 72 17.98 7.06 23.48
C GLY A 72 18.81 6.33 22.42
N LEU A 73 18.20 5.61 21.47
CA LEU A 73 18.93 4.98 20.37
C LEU A 73 19.32 6.02 19.30
N ASP A 74 20.42 5.74 18.59
CA ASP A 74 20.88 6.55 17.47
C ASP A 74 20.01 6.24 16.23
N VAL A 75 19.52 7.27 15.55
CA VAL A 75 18.73 7.14 14.32
C VAL A 75 19.44 6.37 13.20
N PHE A 76 20.77 6.28 13.24
CA PHE A 76 21.58 5.50 12.29
C PHE A 76 21.69 4.02 12.69
N ALA A 77 21.30 3.65 13.91
CA ALA A 77 21.41 2.29 14.43
C ALA A 77 20.13 1.46 14.16
N LEU A 78 19.65 1.43 12.91
CA LEU A 78 18.38 0.79 12.53
C LEU A 78 18.25 -0.67 12.98
N ASN A 79 19.34 -1.44 12.98
CA ASN A 79 19.31 -2.82 13.50
C ASN A 79 19.07 -2.87 15.02
N ALA A 80 19.61 -1.92 15.79
CA ALA A 80 19.37 -1.84 17.23
C ALA A 80 17.92 -1.38 17.52
N ILE A 81 17.42 -0.42 16.74
CA ILE A 81 16.03 0.03 16.80
C ILE A 81 15.07 -1.14 16.52
N ARG A 82 15.33 -1.90 15.46
CA ARG A 82 14.54 -3.08 15.15
C ARG A 82 14.56 -4.11 16.27
N ALA A 83 15.74 -4.43 16.81
CA ALA A 83 15.88 -5.40 17.89
C ALA A 83 15.12 -4.95 19.17
N ALA A 84 15.17 -3.66 19.51
CA ALA A 84 14.42 -3.10 20.64
C ALA A 84 12.89 -3.20 20.44
N ILE A 85 12.43 -2.94 19.21
CA ILE A 85 11.02 -3.11 18.85
C ILE A 85 10.60 -4.58 18.91
N ASP A 86 11.39 -5.50 18.34
CA ASP A 86 11.14 -6.94 18.37
C ASP A 86 10.99 -7.45 19.82
N GLU A 87 11.95 -7.10 20.69
CA GLU A 87 11.93 -7.48 22.10
C GLU A 87 10.68 -6.93 22.80
N LYS A 88 10.34 -5.66 22.55
CA LYS A 88 9.20 -5.02 23.18
C LYS A 88 7.87 -5.64 22.76
N ILE A 89 7.68 -5.85 21.45
CA ILE A 89 6.44 -6.42 20.91
C ILE A 89 6.23 -7.85 21.39
N ALA A 90 7.31 -8.64 21.51
CA ALA A 90 7.23 -10.00 22.03
C ALA A 90 6.68 -10.09 23.47
N THR A 91 6.68 -9.00 24.24
CA THR A 91 6.08 -8.93 25.58
C THR A 91 4.59 -8.59 25.59
N LEU A 92 4.04 -8.19 24.45
CA LEU A 92 2.64 -7.76 24.37
C LEU A 92 1.71 -8.95 24.10
N THR A 93 0.55 -8.93 24.76
CA THR A 93 -0.54 -9.92 24.56
C THR A 93 -1.68 -9.32 23.72
N VAL A 94 -1.32 -8.52 22.71
CA VAL A 94 -2.30 -7.86 21.85
C VAL A 94 -2.60 -8.74 20.63
N THR A 95 -3.87 -8.98 20.37
CA THR A 95 -4.38 -9.69 19.19
C THR A 95 -5.13 -8.76 18.25
N GLY A 96 -5.15 -9.05 16.94
CA GLY A 96 -5.81 -8.22 15.93
C GLY A 96 -4.92 -7.09 15.39
N GLY A 97 -5.49 -6.21 14.60
CA GLY A 97 -4.79 -5.12 13.91
C GLY A 97 -3.89 -5.61 12.78
N ASP A 98 -4.20 -6.79 12.30
CA ASP A 98 -3.34 -7.49 11.36
C ASP A 98 -3.68 -7.18 9.87
N GLY A 99 -4.65 -6.29 9.61
CA GLY A 99 -5.07 -5.89 8.26
C GLY A 99 -6.04 -6.90 7.62
N VAL A 100 -6.19 -6.82 6.32
CA VAL A 100 -7.10 -7.69 5.55
C VAL A 100 -6.60 -9.14 5.60
N ALA A 101 -7.52 -10.08 5.83
CA ALA A 101 -7.20 -11.52 5.91
C ALA A 101 -6.43 -11.99 4.66
N GLY A 102 -5.34 -12.72 4.88
CA GLY A 102 -4.46 -13.24 3.82
C GLY A 102 -3.15 -12.45 3.66
N MET A 103 -3.10 -11.18 4.07
CA MET A 103 -1.89 -10.33 3.93
C MET A 103 -0.96 -10.39 5.14
N ILE A 104 -1.21 -11.24 6.15
CA ILE A 104 -0.49 -11.19 7.41
C ILE A 104 -0.02 -12.54 7.87
N THR A 105 1.26 -12.57 8.19
CA THR A 105 1.90 -13.62 8.98
C THR A 105 2.38 -13.02 10.30
N THR A 106 2.54 -13.85 11.35
CA THR A 106 3.18 -13.42 12.60
C THR A 106 4.58 -12.85 12.38
N ALA A 107 5.29 -13.30 11.34
CA ALA A 107 6.59 -12.76 10.94
C ALA A 107 6.52 -11.30 10.44
N SER A 108 5.39 -10.88 9.90
CA SER A 108 5.20 -9.52 9.37
C SER A 108 4.78 -8.49 10.42
N THR A 109 4.33 -8.90 11.61
CA THR A 109 3.85 -7.94 12.64
C THR A 109 4.95 -6.98 13.07
N THR A 110 6.16 -7.49 13.36
CA THR A 110 7.30 -6.63 13.69
C THR A 110 7.71 -5.76 12.52
N ASP A 111 7.72 -6.29 11.30
CA ASP A 111 8.04 -5.52 10.10
C ASP A 111 7.10 -4.34 9.92
N ARG A 112 5.80 -4.54 10.13
CA ARG A 112 4.79 -3.47 10.05
C ARG A 112 4.95 -2.40 11.13
N VAL A 113 5.31 -2.79 12.35
CA VAL A 113 5.55 -1.83 13.44
C VAL A 113 6.87 -1.09 13.25
N PHE A 114 7.92 -1.78 12.81
CA PHE A 114 9.24 -1.18 12.56
C PHE A 114 9.23 -0.19 11.38
N SER A 115 8.46 -0.48 10.34
CA SER A 115 8.45 0.29 9.09
C SER A 115 8.33 1.81 9.28
N PRO A 116 7.32 2.37 9.96
CA PRO A 116 7.17 3.81 10.06
C PRO A 116 8.30 4.48 10.87
N PHE A 117 8.89 3.77 11.83
CA PHE A 117 10.06 4.28 12.57
C PHE A 117 11.33 4.24 11.72
N GLU A 118 11.50 3.23 10.87
CA GLU A 118 12.61 3.19 9.91
C GLU A 118 12.52 4.33 8.91
N VAL A 119 11.32 4.58 8.36
CA VAL A 119 11.07 5.70 7.45
C VAL A 119 11.37 7.03 8.14
N ALA A 120 10.90 7.23 9.37
CA ALA A 120 11.18 8.43 10.15
C ALA A 120 12.68 8.61 10.46
N CYS A 121 13.39 7.53 10.77
CA CYS A 121 14.85 7.57 10.95
C CYS A 121 15.58 7.95 9.66
N LEU A 122 15.17 7.41 8.51
CA LEU A 122 15.75 7.76 7.22
C LEU A 122 15.47 9.23 6.85
N ASP A 123 14.29 9.74 7.21
CA ASP A 123 13.98 11.17 7.04
C ASP A 123 14.94 12.05 7.88
N VAL A 124 15.15 11.73 9.17
CA VAL A 124 16.13 12.41 10.02
C VAL A 124 17.54 12.31 9.44
N GLN A 125 17.96 11.10 9.03
CA GLN A 125 19.27 10.87 8.42
C GLN A 125 19.47 11.75 7.17
N GLY A 126 18.46 11.79 6.30
CA GLY A 126 18.48 12.61 5.10
C GLY A 126 18.59 14.09 5.43
N LYS A 127 17.80 14.61 6.37
CA LYS A 127 17.85 15.98 6.86
C LYS A 127 19.22 16.32 7.46
N ALA A 128 19.76 15.45 8.30
CA ALA A 128 21.07 15.63 8.93
C ALA A 128 22.24 15.67 7.94
N LEU A 129 22.14 14.87 6.87
CA LEU A 129 23.17 14.78 5.83
C LEU A 129 22.97 15.79 4.67
N GLY A 130 21.85 16.51 4.65
CA GLY A 130 21.48 17.38 3.54
C GLY A 130 21.20 16.60 2.24
N ARG A 131 20.64 15.39 2.33
CA ARG A 131 20.37 14.48 1.21
C ARG A 131 18.93 13.99 1.21
N PRO A 132 18.30 13.78 0.03
CA PRO A 132 17.03 13.10 -0.05
C PRO A 132 17.15 11.63 0.37
N VAL A 133 16.06 11.04 0.84
CA VAL A 133 16.04 9.62 1.26
C VAL A 133 16.46 8.68 0.13
N SER A 134 16.13 8.99 -1.12
CA SER A 134 16.59 8.20 -2.27
C SER A 134 18.12 8.06 -2.37
N ASP A 135 18.88 9.08 -1.93
CA ASP A 135 20.36 9.01 -1.90
C ASP A 135 20.84 8.00 -0.85
N LEU A 136 20.14 7.86 0.28
CA LEU A 136 20.44 6.88 1.33
C LEU A 136 20.11 5.45 0.87
N LEU A 137 19.27 5.32 -0.14
CA LEU A 137 18.89 4.03 -0.77
C LEU A 137 19.77 3.68 -1.98
N GLY A 138 20.86 4.41 -2.22
CA GLY A 138 21.80 4.15 -3.30
C GLY A 138 21.72 5.14 -4.46
N GLY A 139 20.88 6.16 -4.36
CA GLY A 139 20.66 7.18 -5.38
C GLY A 139 19.53 6.86 -6.34
N LYS A 140 18.86 7.89 -6.82
CA LYS A 140 17.77 7.71 -7.78
C LYS A 140 18.29 7.23 -9.14
N VAL A 141 17.55 6.32 -9.75
CA VAL A 141 17.79 5.77 -11.10
C VAL A 141 16.73 6.23 -12.11
N ARG A 142 15.72 6.96 -11.63
CA ARG A 142 14.70 7.65 -12.43
C ARG A 142 14.32 8.97 -11.77
N ASP A 143 13.91 9.94 -12.58
CA ASP A 143 13.54 11.27 -12.09
C ASP A 143 12.10 11.36 -11.61
N ALA A 144 11.23 10.47 -12.10
CA ALA A 144 9.84 10.36 -11.68
C ALA A 144 9.42 8.88 -11.61
N VAL A 145 8.47 8.57 -10.75
CA VAL A 145 7.94 7.23 -10.50
C VAL A 145 6.58 7.10 -11.15
N PRO A 146 6.37 6.15 -12.08
CA PRO A 146 5.09 5.94 -12.73
C PRO A 146 4.10 5.23 -11.80
N PHE A 147 2.83 5.64 -11.88
CA PHE A 147 1.72 5.02 -11.15
C PHE A 147 0.61 4.59 -12.11
N SER A 148 -0.27 3.71 -11.64
CA SER A 148 -1.44 3.23 -12.38
C SER A 148 -2.72 3.92 -11.88
N ALA A 149 -3.67 4.12 -12.78
CA ALA A 149 -5.05 4.41 -12.43
C ALA A 149 -5.62 3.18 -11.71
N TYR A 150 -5.73 3.25 -10.38
CA TYR A 150 -6.24 2.15 -9.57
C TYR A 150 -7.75 2.27 -9.41
N LEU A 151 -8.48 1.56 -10.25
CA LEU A 151 -9.93 1.57 -10.34
C LEU A 151 -10.56 0.60 -9.35
N PHE A 152 -11.73 0.96 -8.87
CA PHE A 152 -12.56 0.14 -8.01
C PHE A 152 -13.99 0.11 -8.53
N TYR A 153 -14.65 -1.03 -8.41
CA TYR A 153 -16.09 -0.98 -8.33
C TYR A 153 -16.48 -0.18 -7.08
N LYS A 154 -17.48 0.66 -7.18
CA LYS A 154 -17.88 1.54 -6.07
C LYS A 154 -19.35 1.97 -6.18
N TRP A 155 -19.95 2.22 -5.02
CA TRP A 155 -21.25 2.88 -4.98
C TRP A 155 -21.15 4.37 -5.27
N ALA A 156 -22.28 5.00 -5.61
CA ALA A 156 -22.34 6.44 -5.87
C ALA A 156 -21.90 7.29 -4.68
N GLY A 157 -22.26 6.85 -3.48
CA GLY A 157 -21.88 7.43 -2.19
C GLY A 157 -22.13 6.41 -1.09
N HIS A 158 -21.70 6.70 0.13
CA HIS A 158 -22.04 5.90 1.30
C HIS A 158 -23.56 5.92 1.57
N PRO A 159 -24.14 4.87 2.17
CA PRO A 159 -25.55 4.85 2.52
C PRO A 159 -25.98 6.07 3.33
N GLY A 160 -26.95 6.81 2.80
CA GLY A 160 -27.46 8.04 3.41
C GLY A 160 -26.62 9.31 3.15
N ALA A 161 -25.52 9.21 2.43
CA ALA A 161 -24.72 10.33 1.97
C ALA A 161 -25.06 10.74 0.53
N GLU A 162 -24.68 11.94 0.15
CA GLU A 162 -24.73 12.39 -1.25
C GLU A 162 -23.73 11.62 -2.11
N GLN A 163 -23.97 11.62 -3.43
CA GLN A 163 -23.03 11.08 -4.40
C GLN A 163 -21.73 11.88 -4.37
N ASP A 164 -20.60 11.16 -4.33
CA ASP A 164 -19.27 11.78 -4.44
C ASP A 164 -18.94 12.18 -5.89
N GLU A 165 -17.83 12.89 -6.08
CA GLU A 165 -17.41 13.40 -7.39
C GLU A 165 -17.03 12.30 -8.40
N TRP A 166 -16.78 11.07 -7.94
CA TRP A 166 -16.42 9.93 -8.79
C TRP A 166 -17.65 9.21 -9.34
N GLY A 167 -18.81 9.37 -8.69
CA GLY A 167 -20.05 8.71 -9.09
C GLY A 167 -20.02 7.19 -8.87
N GLU A 168 -20.99 6.50 -9.46
CA GLU A 168 -21.13 5.06 -9.38
C GLU A 168 -20.31 4.34 -10.47
N ALA A 169 -19.69 3.21 -10.10
CA ALA A 169 -18.99 2.31 -11.02
C ALA A 169 -19.23 0.85 -10.59
N ILE A 170 -20.41 0.31 -10.96
CA ILE A 170 -20.81 -1.08 -10.66
C ILE A 170 -20.93 -1.94 -11.92
N ASP A 171 -20.59 -1.38 -13.07
CA ASP A 171 -20.67 -2.03 -14.38
C ASP A 171 -19.46 -1.62 -15.26
N PRO A 172 -19.31 -2.26 -16.45
CA PRO A 172 -18.20 -1.94 -17.37
C PRO A 172 -18.14 -0.46 -17.79
N ASP A 173 -19.27 0.17 -18.02
CA ASP A 173 -19.33 1.58 -18.42
C ASP A 173 -18.90 2.51 -17.28
N GLY A 174 -19.25 2.16 -16.05
CA GLY A 174 -18.82 2.85 -14.85
C GLY A 174 -17.30 2.81 -14.69
N LEU A 175 -16.67 1.64 -14.86
CA LEU A 175 -15.21 1.51 -14.84
C LEU A 175 -14.54 2.34 -15.94
N VAL A 176 -15.08 2.34 -17.15
CA VAL A 176 -14.54 3.15 -18.26
C VAL A 176 -14.63 4.65 -17.95
N ARG A 177 -15.76 5.12 -17.43
CA ARG A 177 -15.90 6.55 -17.02
C ARG A 177 -14.90 6.92 -15.93
N GLN A 178 -14.73 6.05 -14.93
CA GLN A 178 -13.77 6.24 -13.83
C GLN A 178 -12.32 6.30 -14.37
N ALA A 179 -11.95 5.40 -15.28
CA ALA A 179 -10.64 5.41 -15.91
C ALA A 179 -10.41 6.69 -16.74
N GLN A 180 -11.40 7.11 -17.53
CA GLN A 180 -11.33 8.35 -18.32
C GLN A 180 -11.10 9.57 -17.43
N LYS A 181 -11.81 9.66 -16.30
CA LYS A 181 -11.63 10.76 -15.33
C LYS A 181 -10.22 10.71 -14.72
N MET A 182 -9.79 9.56 -14.17
CA MET A 182 -8.47 9.43 -13.54
C MET A 182 -7.32 9.73 -14.53
N ILE A 183 -7.37 9.16 -15.72
CA ILE A 183 -6.34 9.39 -16.74
C ILE A 183 -6.35 10.85 -17.19
N GLY A 184 -7.54 11.45 -17.36
CA GLY A 184 -7.67 12.86 -17.73
C GLY A 184 -7.11 13.83 -16.68
N GLU A 185 -7.26 13.51 -15.40
CA GLU A 185 -6.81 14.37 -14.30
C GLU A 185 -5.32 14.17 -13.94
N TYR A 186 -4.84 12.91 -13.96
CA TYR A 186 -3.52 12.55 -13.46
C TYR A 186 -2.54 12.10 -14.55
N GLY A 187 -3.01 11.78 -15.77
CA GLY A 187 -2.16 11.35 -16.87
C GLY A 187 -1.65 9.91 -16.76
N PHE A 188 -2.30 9.03 -16.00
CA PHE A 188 -1.84 7.66 -15.81
C PHE A 188 -1.71 6.89 -17.13
N GLU A 189 -0.63 6.10 -17.25
CA GLU A 189 -0.32 5.30 -18.43
C GLU A 189 -0.49 3.78 -18.21
N ALA A 190 -1.08 3.37 -17.08
CA ALA A 190 -1.45 2.00 -16.77
C ALA A 190 -2.76 1.99 -15.98
N ILE A 191 -3.52 0.91 -16.04
CA ILE A 191 -4.79 0.75 -15.33
C ILE A 191 -4.76 -0.53 -14.52
N LYS A 192 -5.14 -0.46 -13.24
CA LYS A 192 -5.41 -1.60 -12.38
C LYS A 192 -6.88 -1.59 -11.95
N VAL A 193 -7.54 -2.73 -11.96
CA VAL A 193 -8.91 -2.90 -11.46
C VAL A 193 -8.88 -3.78 -10.21
N LYS A 194 -9.47 -3.29 -9.12
CA LYS A 194 -9.78 -4.10 -7.94
C LYS A 194 -11.02 -4.92 -8.22
N GLY A 195 -10.84 -6.22 -8.34
CA GLY A 195 -11.87 -7.21 -8.57
C GLY A 195 -12.23 -8.00 -7.30
N GLY A 196 -12.80 -9.19 -7.50
CA GLY A 196 -13.32 -10.04 -6.44
C GLY A 196 -14.65 -9.52 -5.85
N VAL A 197 -15.30 -8.62 -6.56
CA VAL A 197 -16.55 -7.96 -6.15
C VAL A 197 -17.76 -8.61 -6.82
N PHE A 198 -17.71 -8.77 -8.13
CA PHE A 198 -18.74 -9.36 -8.96
C PHE A 198 -18.33 -10.74 -9.47
N SER A 199 -19.25 -11.40 -10.19
CA SER A 199 -18.90 -12.69 -10.79
C SER A 199 -17.72 -12.54 -11.77
N PRO A 200 -16.92 -13.59 -11.96
CA PRO A 200 -15.79 -13.54 -12.90
C PRO A 200 -16.16 -13.10 -14.31
N ASP A 201 -17.36 -13.43 -14.78
CA ASP A 201 -17.82 -13.05 -16.12
C ASP A 201 -18.11 -11.54 -16.22
N GLU A 202 -18.66 -10.92 -15.17
CA GLU A 202 -18.87 -9.48 -15.10
C GLU A 202 -17.53 -8.74 -15.04
N GLU A 203 -16.57 -9.25 -14.28
CA GLU A 203 -15.23 -8.65 -14.19
C GLU A 203 -14.44 -8.78 -15.50
N ILE A 204 -14.55 -9.92 -16.20
CA ILE A 204 -14.01 -10.09 -17.56
C ILE A 204 -14.63 -9.07 -18.52
N ALA A 205 -15.95 -8.83 -18.44
CA ALA A 205 -16.62 -7.83 -19.27
C ALA A 205 -16.08 -6.43 -18.98
N GLY A 206 -15.85 -6.08 -17.71
CA GLY A 206 -15.21 -4.81 -17.31
C GLY A 206 -13.81 -4.63 -17.91
N ILE A 207 -12.95 -5.64 -17.82
CA ILE A 207 -11.60 -5.62 -18.40
C ILE A 207 -11.65 -5.51 -19.94
N LYS A 208 -12.55 -6.24 -20.60
CA LYS A 208 -12.71 -6.15 -22.07
C LYS A 208 -13.22 -4.76 -22.51
N ALA A 209 -14.10 -4.12 -21.72
CA ALA A 209 -14.56 -2.75 -21.97
C ALA A 209 -13.42 -1.73 -21.80
N LEU A 210 -12.62 -1.86 -20.77
CA LEU A 210 -11.42 -1.04 -20.56
C LEU A 210 -10.42 -1.22 -21.70
N ARG A 211 -10.16 -2.45 -22.16
CA ARG A 211 -9.29 -2.71 -23.33
C ARG A 211 -9.83 -2.07 -24.60
N ALA A 212 -11.14 -2.09 -24.80
CA ALA A 212 -11.76 -1.44 -25.96
C ALA A 212 -11.63 0.09 -25.90
N ALA A 213 -11.76 0.68 -24.70
CA ALA A 213 -11.63 2.14 -24.51
C ALA A 213 -10.16 2.61 -24.51
N PHE A 214 -9.23 1.77 -24.05
CA PHE A 214 -7.80 2.07 -23.94
C PHE A 214 -6.96 0.95 -24.58
N PRO A 215 -6.86 0.90 -25.91
CA PRO A 215 -6.27 -0.22 -26.65
C PRO A 215 -4.81 -0.51 -26.29
N ASP A 216 -4.05 0.53 -25.95
CA ASP A 216 -2.59 0.45 -25.78
C ASP A 216 -2.13 0.48 -24.32
N LEU A 217 -2.99 0.83 -23.37
CA LEU A 217 -2.58 0.92 -21.96
C LEU A 217 -2.46 -0.46 -21.32
N PRO A 218 -1.40 -0.73 -20.54
CA PRO A 218 -1.32 -1.92 -19.70
C PRO A 218 -2.52 -2.01 -18.76
N LEU A 219 -3.15 -3.20 -18.68
CA LEU A 219 -4.28 -3.48 -17.81
C LEU A 219 -3.91 -4.56 -16.80
N ARG A 220 -4.42 -4.45 -15.58
CA ARG A 220 -4.27 -5.40 -14.49
C ARG A 220 -5.61 -5.67 -13.82
N LEU A 221 -5.78 -6.90 -13.35
CA LEU A 221 -6.96 -7.29 -12.56
C LEU A 221 -6.47 -7.96 -11.28
N ASP A 222 -7.04 -7.56 -10.14
CA ASP A 222 -6.70 -8.05 -8.81
C ASP A 222 -7.98 -8.49 -8.09
N PRO A 223 -8.39 -9.78 -8.21
CA PRO A 223 -9.58 -10.30 -7.55
C PRO A 223 -9.36 -10.62 -6.06
N ASN A 224 -8.19 -10.37 -5.51
CA ASN A 224 -7.88 -10.51 -4.08
C ASN A 224 -8.21 -11.91 -3.52
N ALA A 225 -7.77 -12.96 -4.23
CA ALA A 225 -7.96 -14.37 -3.89
C ALA A 225 -9.44 -14.82 -3.86
N ALA A 226 -10.31 -14.13 -4.58
CA ALA A 226 -11.74 -14.43 -4.58
C ALA A 226 -12.12 -15.68 -5.40
N TRP A 227 -11.22 -16.22 -6.21
CA TRP A 227 -11.54 -17.30 -7.14
C TRP A 227 -10.91 -18.64 -6.74
N THR A 228 -11.61 -19.73 -7.09
CA THR A 228 -11.03 -21.07 -7.06
C THR A 228 -9.94 -21.20 -8.13
N VAL A 229 -9.10 -22.22 -8.04
CA VAL A 229 -8.07 -22.52 -9.04
C VAL A 229 -8.68 -22.68 -10.44
N ASP A 230 -9.77 -23.46 -10.55
CA ASP A 230 -10.44 -23.71 -11.85
C ASP A 230 -10.99 -22.40 -12.47
N THR A 231 -11.62 -21.56 -11.64
CA THR A 231 -12.11 -20.26 -12.09
C THR A 231 -10.95 -19.36 -12.51
N SER A 232 -9.87 -19.34 -11.75
CA SER A 232 -8.66 -18.53 -12.06
C SER A 232 -8.03 -18.92 -13.39
N ILE A 233 -7.92 -20.23 -13.67
CA ILE A 233 -7.40 -20.77 -14.94
C ILE A 233 -8.31 -20.35 -16.12
N ARG A 234 -9.62 -20.47 -15.95
CA ARG A 234 -10.60 -20.03 -16.96
C ARG A 234 -10.46 -18.54 -17.26
N VAL A 235 -10.45 -17.70 -16.23
CA VAL A 235 -10.32 -16.23 -16.38
C VAL A 235 -8.98 -15.88 -17.00
N ALA A 236 -7.88 -16.48 -16.57
CA ALA A 236 -6.56 -16.27 -17.17
C ALA A 236 -6.56 -16.61 -18.67
N SER A 237 -7.24 -17.69 -19.08
CA SER A 237 -7.38 -18.05 -20.49
C SER A 237 -8.18 -16.99 -21.28
N GLU A 238 -9.26 -16.44 -20.71
CA GLU A 238 -10.10 -15.44 -21.37
C GLU A 238 -9.47 -14.06 -21.45
N LEU A 239 -8.53 -13.75 -20.54
CA LEU A 239 -7.82 -12.47 -20.49
C LEU A 239 -6.40 -12.57 -21.09
N ASP A 240 -6.06 -13.69 -21.74
CA ASP A 240 -4.80 -13.86 -22.44
C ASP A 240 -4.60 -12.76 -23.50
N GLY A 241 -3.43 -12.09 -23.47
CA GLY A 241 -3.11 -10.97 -24.34
C GLY A 241 -3.89 -9.66 -24.04
N ILE A 242 -4.73 -9.65 -22.99
CA ILE A 242 -5.51 -8.47 -22.59
C ILE A 242 -4.88 -7.79 -21.36
N VAL A 243 -4.50 -8.56 -20.33
CA VAL A 243 -3.87 -8.02 -19.12
C VAL A 243 -2.36 -8.25 -19.15
N GLU A 244 -1.60 -7.32 -18.56
CA GLU A 244 -0.15 -7.48 -18.44
C GLU A 244 0.25 -8.45 -17.32
N TYR A 245 -0.57 -8.54 -16.26
CA TYR A 245 -0.53 -9.58 -15.24
C TYR A 245 -1.89 -9.75 -14.55
N LEU A 246 -2.07 -10.89 -13.89
CA LEU A 246 -3.21 -11.20 -13.03
C LEU A 246 -2.70 -11.32 -11.59
N GLU A 247 -3.27 -10.52 -10.66
CA GLU A 247 -2.80 -10.43 -9.28
C GLU A 247 -3.69 -11.22 -8.34
N ASP A 248 -3.07 -12.06 -7.50
CA ASP A 248 -3.75 -12.87 -6.47
C ASP A 248 -5.11 -13.44 -6.90
N PRO A 249 -5.22 -14.20 -8.01
CA PRO A 249 -6.50 -14.75 -8.45
C PRO A 249 -7.07 -15.78 -7.46
N THR A 250 -6.22 -16.56 -6.80
CA THR A 250 -6.58 -17.65 -5.88
C THR A 250 -5.74 -17.62 -4.61
N PRO A 251 -6.22 -18.18 -3.47
CA PRO A 251 -5.47 -18.15 -2.22
C PRO A 251 -4.24 -19.07 -2.24
N GLY A 252 -3.16 -18.58 -1.63
CA GLY A 252 -1.99 -19.35 -1.23
C GLY A 252 -1.07 -19.77 -2.36
N LEU A 253 0.15 -20.19 -1.99
CA LEU A 253 1.21 -20.51 -2.95
C LEU A 253 0.91 -21.73 -3.83
N ASP A 254 0.19 -22.71 -3.31
CA ASP A 254 -0.11 -23.94 -4.08
C ASP A 254 -1.15 -23.66 -5.17
N GLY A 255 -2.23 -22.96 -4.83
CA GLY A 255 -3.24 -22.55 -5.82
C GLY A 255 -2.63 -21.62 -6.88
N MET A 256 -1.84 -20.62 -6.47
CA MET A 256 -1.13 -19.73 -7.39
C MET A 256 -0.21 -20.52 -8.32
N ALA A 257 0.53 -21.51 -7.82
CA ALA A 257 1.40 -22.35 -8.66
C ALA A 257 0.63 -23.22 -9.67
N GLU A 258 -0.59 -23.65 -9.32
CA GLU A 258 -1.46 -24.39 -10.27
C GLU A 258 -1.95 -23.47 -11.38
N VAL A 259 -2.38 -22.26 -11.04
CA VAL A 259 -2.80 -21.26 -12.04
C VAL A 259 -1.64 -20.83 -12.91
N ALA A 260 -0.45 -20.59 -12.33
CA ALA A 260 0.74 -20.15 -13.06
C ALA A 260 1.18 -21.11 -14.17
N ARG A 261 0.94 -22.42 -14.01
CA ARG A 261 1.28 -23.43 -15.04
C ARG A 261 0.41 -23.32 -16.30
N GLU A 262 -0.81 -22.81 -16.17
CA GLU A 262 -1.79 -22.71 -17.25
C GLU A 262 -1.93 -21.28 -17.78
N ALA A 263 -1.66 -20.25 -16.94
CA ALA A 263 -1.72 -18.84 -17.33
C ALA A 263 -0.57 -18.50 -18.30
N LYS A 264 -0.87 -17.67 -19.30
CA LYS A 264 0.15 -17.17 -20.24
C LYS A 264 0.66 -15.77 -19.85
N MET A 265 -0.06 -15.06 -19.00
CA MET A 265 0.42 -13.83 -18.38
C MET A 265 1.10 -14.13 -17.05
N PRO A 266 2.01 -13.27 -16.56
CA PRO A 266 2.56 -13.38 -15.22
C PRO A 266 1.46 -13.34 -14.14
N LEU A 267 1.65 -14.08 -13.05
CA LEU A 267 0.88 -13.89 -11.83
C LEU A 267 1.64 -12.96 -10.88
N ALA A 268 0.92 -11.98 -10.34
CA ALA A 268 1.44 -11.04 -9.36
C ALA A 268 0.85 -11.32 -7.98
N THR A 269 1.51 -10.83 -6.92
CA THR A 269 1.00 -10.97 -5.56
C THR A 269 1.38 -9.83 -4.65
N ASN A 270 0.44 -9.46 -3.77
CA ASN A 270 0.66 -8.75 -2.52
C ASN A 270 0.03 -9.48 -1.32
N MET A 271 -0.44 -10.73 -1.51
CA MET A 271 -1.13 -11.49 -0.47
C MET A 271 -0.38 -12.77 -0.06
N CYS A 272 0.05 -13.58 -1.01
CA CYS A 272 0.68 -14.87 -0.67
C CYS A 272 2.21 -14.76 -0.49
N VAL A 273 2.84 -13.65 -0.86
CA VAL A 273 4.25 -13.33 -0.60
C VAL A 273 4.35 -11.91 -0.05
N VAL A 274 4.34 -11.78 1.27
CA VAL A 274 4.42 -10.51 2.02
C VAL A 274 5.51 -10.49 3.08
N ALA A 275 6.31 -11.57 3.16
CA ALA A 275 7.44 -11.72 4.09
C ALA A 275 8.57 -12.55 3.45
N PHE A 276 9.79 -12.35 3.94
CA PHE A 276 10.99 -12.99 3.35
C PHE A 276 10.99 -14.51 3.41
N ASP A 277 10.38 -15.12 4.42
CA ASP A 277 10.26 -16.57 4.57
C ASP A 277 9.34 -17.22 3.50
N GLN A 278 8.44 -16.43 2.92
CA GLN A 278 7.53 -16.86 1.85
C GLN A 278 8.19 -16.83 0.46
N LEU A 279 9.28 -16.07 0.27
CA LEU A 279 9.96 -15.96 -1.03
C LEU A 279 10.53 -17.29 -1.51
N LYS A 280 11.23 -18.02 -0.63
CA LYS A 280 11.85 -19.30 -1.02
C LYS A 280 10.83 -20.33 -1.51
N PRO A 281 9.73 -20.62 -0.77
CA PRO A 281 8.72 -21.53 -1.27
C PRO A 281 8.01 -21.02 -2.53
N ALA A 282 7.78 -19.71 -2.68
CA ALA A 282 7.18 -19.14 -3.88
C ALA A 282 8.03 -19.38 -5.12
N VAL A 283 9.33 -19.11 -5.04
CA VAL A 283 10.29 -19.36 -6.14
C VAL A 283 10.39 -20.86 -6.47
N LEU A 284 10.47 -21.73 -5.46
CA LEU A 284 10.57 -23.18 -5.69
C LEU A 284 9.32 -23.80 -6.34
N LYS A 285 8.15 -23.20 -6.10
CA LYS A 285 6.86 -23.64 -6.68
C LYS A 285 6.52 -22.93 -7.99
N ASP A 286 7.29 -21.89 -8.36
CA ASP A 286 6.97 -20.98 -9.46
C ASP A 286 5.55 -20.38 -9.33
N SER A 287 5.18 -20.02 -8.08
CA SER A 287 3.82 -19.58 -7.76
C SER A 287 3.50 -18.19 -8.28
N VAL A 288 4.50 -17.32 -8.37
CA VAL A 288 4.35 -15.92 -8.77
C VAL A 288 5.55 -15.46 -9.58
N GLN A 289 5.31 -14.58 -10.54
CA GLN A 289 6.34 -13.99 -11.39
C GLN A 289 6.54 -12.50 -11.11
N VAL A 290 5.63 -11.88 -10.34
CA VAL A 290 5.70 -10.47 -9.94
C VAL A 290 5.38 -10.34 -8.45
N VAL A 291 6.20 -9.57 -7.72
CA VAL A 291 5.93 -9.22 -6.32
C VAL A 291 5.57 -7.73 -6.25
N LEU A 292 4.44 -7.39 -5.63
CA LEU A 292 4.09 -6.03 -5.30
C LEU A 292 4.60 -5.72 -3.89
N SER A 293 5.71 -5.00 -3.82
CA SER A 293 6.31 -4.55 -2.57
C SER A 293 5.43 -3.51 -1.89
N ASP A 294 5.39 -3.53 -0.57
CA ASP A 294 4.80 -2.46 0.22
C ASP A 294 5.69 -2.24 1.44
N HIS A 295 6.29 -1.07 1.56
CA HIS A 295 7.24 -0.78 2.62
C HIS A 295 6.63 -0.94 4.03
N HIS A 296 5.31 -0.77 4.18
CA HIS A 296 4.63 -1.02 5.45
C HIS A 296 4.70 -2.48 5.88
N TYR A 297 4.59 -3.43 4.94
CA TYR A 297 4.61 -4.88 5.22
C TYR A 297 6.03 -5.45 5.27
N TRP A 298 6.93 -4.94 4.43
CA TRP A 298 8.28 -5.47 4.29
C TRP A 298 9.29 -4.90 5.29
N GLY A 299 8.84 -4.04 6.23
CA GLY A 299 9.68 -3.49 7.29
C GLY A 299 10.54 -2.30 6.86
N GLY A 300 9.95 -1.38 6.09
CA GLY A 300 10.56 -0.12 5.69
C GLY A 300 11.26 -0.17 4.34
N LEU A 301 11.97 0.90 4.02
CA LEU A 301 12.55 1.13 2.69
C LEU A 301 13.79 0.29 2.43
N GLN A 302 14.67 0.11 3.41
CA GLN A 302 15.90 -0.69 3.23
C GLN A 302 15.59 -2.16 3.00
N ARG A 303 14.59 -2.70 3.72
CA ARG A 303 14.19 -4.11 3.55
C ARG A 303 13.44 -4.31 2.23
N SER A 304 12.66 -3.33 1.79
CA SER A 304 12.04 -3.36 0.46
C SER A 304 13.08 -3.27 -0.67
N ARG A 305 14.20 -2.56 -0.44
CA ARG A 305 15.37 -2.59 -1.34
C ARG A 305 16.04 -3.97 -1.38
N LEU A 306 16.14 -4.65 -0.23
CA LEU A 306 16.64 -6.03 -0.19
C LEU A 306 15.72 -6.97 -0.96
N LEU A 307 14.40 -6.84 -0.80
CA LEU A 307 13.41 -7.57 -1.59
C LEU A 307 13.64 -7.37 -3.09
N ALA A 308 13.84 -6.12 -3.52
CA ALA A 308 14.09 -5.80 -4.93
C ALA A 308 15.31 -6.54 -5.48
N GLY A 309 16.41 -6.60 -4.73
CA GLY A 309 17.60 -7.38 -5.10
C GLY A 309 17.36 -8.89 -5.17
N ILE A 310 16.50 -9.41 -4.29
CA ILE A 310 16.09 -10.83 -4.34
C ILE A 310 15.23 -11.09 -5.59
N CYS A 311 14.27 -10.22 -5.88
CA CYS A 311 13.46 -10.32 -7.10
C CYS A 311 14.33 -10.31 -8.35
N ASP A 312 15.28 -9.38 -8.45
CA ASP A 312 16.24 -9.33 -9.56
C ASP A 312 17.03 -10.63 -9.72
N THR A 313 17.52 -11.19 -8.60
CA THR A 313 18.30 -12.43 -8.57
C THR A 313 17.52 -13.63 -9.14
N PHE A 314 16.22 -13.69 -8.89
CA PHE A 314 15.36 -14.79 -9.33
C PHE A 314 14.53 -14.47 -10.58
N GLY A 315 14.76 -13.31 -11.21
CA GLY A 315 14.03 -12.90 -12.41
C GLY A 315 12.55 -12.59 -12.17
N LEU A 316 12.20 -12.22 -10.94
CA LEU A 316 10.84 -11.79 -10.60
C LEU A 316 10.64 -10.31 -10.95
N GLY A 317 9.50 -9.99 -11.55
CA GLY A 317 9.05 -8.61 -11.74
C GLY A 317 8.75 -7.94 -10.40
N LEU A 318 8.80 -6.62 -10.39
CA LEU A 318 8.56 -5.81 -9.20
C LEU A 318 7.62 -4.65 -9.50
N SER A 319 6.64 -4.48 -8.64
CA SER A 319 5.79 -3.29 -8.53
C SER A 319 5.69 -2.88 -7.06
N MET A 320 4.86 -1.88 -6.76
CA MET A 320 4.56 -1.47 -5.39
C MET A 320 3.05 -1.40 -5.19
N HIS A 321 2.59 -2.12 -4.17
CA HIS A 321 1.22 -2.08 -3.68
C HIS A 321 0.96 -0.81 -2.87
N SER A 322 -0.27 -0.34 -2.85
CA SER A 322 -0.72 0.68 -1.91
C SER A 322 -2.11 0.37 -1.36
N ASN A 323 -2.36 0.87 -0.16
CA ASN A 323 -3.70 1.04 0.44
C ASN A 323 -4.02 2.53 0.52
N SER A 324 -5.19 2.88 1.09
CA SER A 324 -5.51 4.28 1.43
C SER A 324 -4.39 4.87 2.28
N HIS A 325 -3.72 5.91 1.79
CA HIS A 325 -2.53 6.50 2.39
C HIS A 325 -2.52 8.03 2.23
N LEU A 326 -1.68 8.68 3.03
CA LEU A 326 -1.41 10.11 2.98
C LEU A 326 -0.04 10.41 2.35
N GLY A 327 0.35 11.68 2.34
CA GLY A 327 1.52 12.15 1.61
C GLY A 327 2.85 11.64 2.13
N ILE A 328 2.98 11.30 3.41
CA ILE A 328 4.22 10.73 3.97
C ILE A 328 4.50 9.35 3.37
N SER A 329 3.49 8.48 3.30
CA SER A 329 3.60 7.18 2.65
C SER A 329 3.89 7.29 1.16
N LEU A 330 3.25 8.24 0.46
CA LEU A 330 3.54 8.47 -0.95
C LEU A 330 4.98 8.93 -1.17
N ALA A 331 5.47 9.88 -0.35
CA ALA A 331 6.86 10.33 -0.43
C ALA A 331 7.85 9.18 -0.22
N ALA A 332 7.63 8.37 0.82
CA ALA A 332 8.44 7.19 1.11
C ALA A 332 8.46 6.19 -0.07
N MET A 333 7.28 5.91 -0.64
CA MET A 333 7.13 5.04 -1.82
C MET A 333 7.87 5.60 -3.04
N VAL A 334 7.76 6.91 -3.30
CA VAL A 334 8.43 7.58 -4.42
C VAL A 334 9.96 7.53 -4.26
N HIS A 335 10.51 7.73 -3.06
CA HIS A 335 11.94 7.58 -2.81
C HIS A 335 12.42 6.15 -3.03
N LEU A 336 11.67 5.17 -2.53
CA LEU A 336 11.99 3.75 -2.71
C LEU A 336 11.96 3.35 -4.18
N ALA A 337 10.88 3.66 -4.88
CA ALA A 337 10.71 3.34 -6.30
C ALA A 337 11.72 4.09 -7.17
N GLY A 338 11.99 5.35 -6.85
CA GLY A 338 12.99 6.17 -7.51
C GLY A 338 14.41 5.59 -7.44
N ALA A 339 14.74 4.95 -6.32
CA ALA A 339 16.03 4.31 -6.07
C ALA A 339 16.09 2.81 -6.40
N THR A 340 15.02 2.20 -6.93
CA THR A 340 14.93 0.76 -7.23
C THR A 340 15.15 0.51 -8.73
N PRO A 341 16.33 -0.03 -9.17
CA PRO A 341 16.65 -0.16 -10.60
C PRO A 341 15.68 -1.08 -11.36
N ASN A 342 15.29 -2.19 -10.74
CA ASN A 342 14.48 -3.24 -11.34
C ASN A 342 12.97 -3.09 -11.07
N LEU A 343 12.49 -1.87 -10.85
CA LEU A 343 11.05 -1.60 -10.85
C LEU A 343 10.53 -1.82 -12.27
N THR A 344 9.74 -2.88 -12.45
CA THR A 344 9.30 -3.37 -13.76
C THR A 344 7.97 -2.78 -14.18
N TYR A 345 7.09 -2.55 -13.21
CA TYR A 345 5.70 -2.13 -13.43
C TYR A 345 5.42 -0.81 -12.74
N ALA A 346 4.45 -0.04 -13.25
CA ALA A 346 3.95 1.15 -12.57
C ALA A 346 3.43 0.81 -11.18
N CYS A 347 3.63 1.69 -10.19
CA CYS A 347 3.18 1.47 -8.82
C CYS A 347 1.66 1.68 -8.69
N ASP A 348 1.05 1.06 -7.68
CA ASP A 348 -0.33 1.35 -7.30
C ASP A 348 -0.38 2.63 -6.45
N THR A 349 -1.51 3.34 -6.49
CA THR A 349 -1.77 4.45 -5.58
C THR A 349 -3.26 4.65 -5.33
N HIS A 350 -3.61 4.94 -4.06
CA HIS A 350 -4.95 5.39 -3.67
C HIS A 350 -5.06 6.92 -3.64
N TRP A 351 -4.04 7.64 -4.09
CA TRP A 351 -4.01 9.10 -4.06
C TRP A 351 -5.24 9.78 -4.67
N PRO A 352 -5.77 9.34 -5.83
CA PRO A 352 -6.95 9.96 -6.42
C PRO A 352 -8.23 9.85 -5.58
N TRP A 353 -8.27 8.90 -4.66
CA TRP A 353 -9.46 8.60 -3.85
C TRP A 353 -9.58 9.47 -2.59
N LYS A 354 -8.56 10.23 -2.23
CA LYS A 354 -8.56 11.10 -1.07
C LYS A 354 -8.59 12.57 -1.47
N THR A 355 -9.17 13.42 -0.60
CA THR A 355 -9.20 14.87 -0.76
C THR A 355 -8.42 15.59 0.35
N GLU A 356 -8.06 14.88 1.41
CA GLU A 356 -7.42 15.41 2.62
C GLU A 356 -5.99 14.88 2.74
N ASP A 357 -5.10 15.64 3.36
CA ASP A 357 -3.72 15.23 3.62
C ASP A 357 -3.19 15.87 4.91
N VAL A 358 -2.04 15.40 5.39
CA VAL A 358 -1.31 15.92 6.54
C VAL A 358 0.01 16.62 6.16
N VAL A 359 0.35 16.62 4.88
CA VAL A 359 1.58 17.28 4.39
C VAL A 359 1.24 18.59 3.67
N GLU A 360 2.18 19.51 3.69
CA GLU A 360 2.06 20.78 2.97
C GLU A 360 1.67 20.55 1.50
N PRO A 361 0.66 21.27 1.00
CA PRO A 361 0.13 21.02 -0.33
C PRO A 361 1.12 21.37 -1.43
N GLY A 362 1.09 20.60 -2.51
CA GLY A 362 1.78 20.90 -3.76
C GLY A 362 3.21 20.41 -3.88
N VAL A 363 3.74 19.71 -2.85
CA VAL A 363 5.06 19.05 -2.93
C VAL A 363 4.96 17.76 -3.76
N LEU A 364 3.95 16.93 -3.47
CA LEU A 364 3.68 15.72 -4.23
C LEU A 364 2.60 16.00 -5.29
N LYS A 365 2.99 15.93 -6.56
CA LYS A 365 2.08 16.17 -7.69
C LYS A 365 2.28 15.09 -8.73
N PHE A 366 1.16 14.59 -9.27
CA PHE A 366 1.18 13.77 -10.46
C PHE A 366 1.36 14.66 -11.69
N VAL A 367 2.34 14.30 -12.52
CA VAL A 367 2.62 14.92 -13.81
C VAL A 367 2.77 13.77 -14.80
N ASP A 368 1.90 13.73 -15.82
CA ASP A 368 1.88 12.67 -16.83
C ASP A 368 1.93 11.25 -16.18
N GLY A 369 1.06 11.03 -15.19
CA GLY A 369 0.91 9.73 -14.49
C GLY A 369 2.05 9.35 -13.56
N ALA A 370 3.01 10.23 -13.33
CA ALA A 370 4.18 9.97 -12.47
C ALA A 370 4.34 11.04 -11.39
N VAL A 371 4.99 10.69 -10.29
CA VAL A 371 5.39 11.62 -9.24
C VAL A 371 6.90 11.85 -9.30
N PRO A 372 7.38 13.10 -9.46
CA PRO A 372 8.79 13.43 -9.41
C PRO A 372 9.42 13.00 -8.08
N VAL A 373 10.61 12.39 -8.14
CA VAL A 373 11.35 12.01 -6.93
C VAL A 373 11.84 13.27 -6.23
N PRO A 374 11.43 13.52 -4.95
CA PRO A 374 11.86 14.71 -4.23
C PRO A 374 13.39 14.81 -4.12
N THR A 375 13.92 16.02 -4.23
CA THR A 375 15.37 16.29 -4.17
C THR A 375 15.77 17.07 -2.92
N THR A 376 14.81 17.49 -2.11
CA THR A 376 15.05 18.14 -0.83
C THR A 376 15.50 17.12 0.22
N PRO A 377 16.27 17.54 1.26
CA PRO A 377 16.72 16.62 2.31
C PRO A 377 15.57 15.87 3.00
N GLY A 378 15.81 14.61 3.36
CA GLY A 378 14.81 13.75 3.99
C GLY A 378 13.79 13.21 2.98
N LEU A 379 12.56 13.08 3.41
CA LEU A 379 11.41 12.69 2.56
C LEU A 379 10.95 13.82 1.62
N GLY A 380 11.41 15.06 1.89
CA GLY A 380 11.04 16.21 1.08
C GLY A 380 9.62 16.70 1.28
N VAL A 381 8.95 16.25 2.32
CA VAL A 381 7.62 16.72 2.77
C VAL A 381 7.70 17.26 4.19
N GLU A 382 6.86 18.20 4.52
CA GLU A 382 6.71 18.77 5.86
C GLU A 382 5.26 18.58 6.33
N ILE A 383 5.07 18.50 7.64
CA ILE A 383 3.73 18.38 8.23
C ILE A 383 3.02 19.74 8.16
N ASP A 384 1.78 19.73 7.72
CA ASP A 384 0.79 20.75 7.98
C ASP A 384 0.16 20.46 9.34
N GLU A 385 0.58 21.16 10.38
CA GLU A 385 0.14 20.91 11.77
C GLU A 385 -1.36 21.22 11.96
N ASP A 386 -1.93 22.17 11.21
CA ASP A 386 -3.35 22.47 11.26
C ASP A 386 -4.17 21.35 10.61
N ALA A 387 -3.72 20.83 9.47
CA ALA A 387 -4.34 19.69 8.82
C ALA A 387 -4.21 18.40 9.67
N LEU A 388 -3.04 18.17 10.28
CA LEU A 388 -2.84 17.05 11.20
C LEU A 388 -3.83 17.13 12.38
N ALA A 389 -3.97 18.30 12.99
CA ALA A 389 -4.89 18.51 14.11
C ALA A 389 -6.35 18.30 13.68
N ALA A 390 -6.75 18.78 12.49
CA ALA A 390 -8.09 18.60 11.94
C ALA A 390 -8.41 17.12 11.69
N LEU A 391 -7.51 16.38 11.05
CA LEU A 391 -7.71 14.94 10.77
C LEU A 391 -7.63 14.08 12.03
N HIS A 392 -6.87 14.51 13.05
CA HIS A 392 -6.90 13.87 14.36
C HIS A 392 -8.27 14.11 15.04
N GLN A 393 -8.81 15.33 15.00
CA GLN A 393 -10.14 15.60 15.52
C GLN A 393 -11.21 14.76 14.79
N GLN A 394 -11.09 14.63 13.46
CA GLN A 394 -11.95 13.73 12.67
C GLN A 394 -11.86 12.29 13.14
N TYR A 395 -10.65 11.79 13.46
CA TYR A 395 -10.47 10.47 14.06
C TYR A 395 -11.21 10.34 15.39
N LEU A 396 -11.15 11.37 16.26
CA LEU A 396 -11.85 11.34 17.55
C LEU A 396 -13.38 11.30 17.38
N ASP A 397 -13.90 12.00 16.38
CA ASP A 397 -15.33 12.22 16.16
C ASP A 397 -16.00 11.11 15.33
N CYS A 398 -15.28 10.50 14.37
CA CYS A 398 -15.87 9.55 13.41
C CYS A 398 -16.33 8.22 14.03
N GLY A 399 -15.84 7.87 15.22
CA GLY A 399 -16.20 6.63 15.92
C GLY A 399 -15.58 5.33 15.34
N VAL A 400 -14.90 5.41 14.17
CA VAL A 400 -14.16 4.27 13.60
C VAL A 400 -12.82 4.12 14.32
N ARG A 401 -12.47 2.90 14.73
CA ARG A 401 -11.21 2.59 15.44
C ARG A 401 -10.43 1.44 14.83
N ASP A 402 -11.10 0.63 14.06
CA ASP A 402 -10.53 -0.50 13.34
C ASP A 402 -11.18 -0.59 11.96
N ARG A 403 -10.43 -1.02 10.95
CA ARG A 403 -10.98 -1.27 9.63
C ARG A 403 -11.84 -2.53 9.64
N ASP A 404 -13.10 -2.39 9.28
CA ASP A 404 -14.08 -3.48 9.18
C ASP A 404 -15.01 -3.33 7.97
N ASP A 405 -14.45 -3.51 6.78
CA ASP A 405 -15.17 -3.44 5.51
C ASP A 405 -16.32 -4.48 5.45
N THR A 406 -16.09 -5.67 6.05
CA THR A 406 -17.10 -6.74 6.11
C THR A 406 -18.27 -6.38 7.02
N GLY A 407 -18.00 -5.88 8.22
CA GLY A 407 -19.05 -5.45 9.15
C GLY A 407 -19.84 -4.26 8.60
N TYR A 408 -19.15 -3.33 7.94
CA TYR A 408 -19.80 -2.20 7.30
C TYR A 408 -20.69 -2.67 6.13
N MET A 409 -20.20 -3.55 5.26
CA MET A 409 -21.03 -4.14 4.19
C MET A 409 -22.27 -4.84 4.77
N LYS A 410 -22.12 -5.65 5.82
CA LYS A 410 -23.24 -6.34 6.47
C LYS A 410 -24.27 -5.39 7.11
N SER A 411 -23.88 -4.20 7.47
CA SER A 411 -24.83 -3.18 7.96
C SER A 411 -25.77 -2.68 6.86
N VAL A 412 -25.36 -2.80 5.59
CA VAL A 412 -26.11 -2.40 4.39
C VAL A 412 -26.80 -3.60 3.75
N ASP A 413 -26.08 -4.71 3.59
CA ASP A 413 -26.58 -6.00 3.10
C ASP A 413 -26.30 -7.11 4.13
N PRO A 414 -27.26 -7.42 5.01
CA PRO A 414 -27.09 -8.46 6.02
C PRO A 414 -26.87 -9.88 5.43
N THR A 415 -27.11 -10.08 4.13
CA THR A 415 -26.88 -11.36 3.46
C THR A 415 -25.46 -11.53 2.93
N PHE A 416 -24.64 -10.49 2.99
CA PHE A 416 -23.26 -10.55 2.54
C PHE A 416 -22.45 -11.58 3.33
N GLU A 417 -21.78 -12.48 2.64
CA GLU A 417 -20.87 -13.46 3.21
C GLU A 417 -19.42 -13.17 2.76
N ASN A 418 -18.53 -13.00 3.72
CA ASN A 418 -17.09 -12.88 3.45
C ASN A 418 -16.48 -14.29 3.33
N THR A 419 -16.64 -14.91 2.17
CA THR A 419 -16.04 -16.20 1.83
C THR A 419 -14.95 -16.02 0.79
N CYS A 420 -13.81 -16.68 0.95
CA CYS A 420 -12.70 -16.64 0.00
C CYS A 420 -12.07 -18.03 -0.10
N PRO A 421 -12.03 -18.66 -1.29
CA PRO A 421 -12.59 -18.15 -2.55
C PRO A 421 -14.14 -18.17 -2.57
N ARG A 422 -14.71 -17.25 -3.37
CA ARG A 422 -16.17 -17.11 -3.53
C ARG A 422 -16.68 -17.77 -4.82
N TRP A 423 -15.89 -17.80 -5.88
CA TRP A 423 -16.22 -18.35 -7.19
C TRP A 423 -15.25 -19.41 -7.68
#